data_821766fab69a6046971c3ca65387f872
#
_entry.id   821766fab69a6046971c3ca65387f872
#
_cell.length_a   1.000
_cell.length_b   1.000
_cell.length_c   1.000
_cell.angle_alpha   90.00
_cell.angle_beta   90.00
_cell.angle_gamma   90.00
#
_symmetry.space_group_name_H-M   'P 1'
#
loop_
_entity.id
_entity.type
_entity.pdbx_description
1 polymer ?
#
loop_
_entity_poly.entity_id
_entity_poly.type
_entity_poly.pdbx_seq_one_letter_code
_entity_poly.pdbx_strand_id
1 'polypeptide(L)'
;GKTLVAKATAGEAGVPFLSVSGSEFVEMFVGVGASRVRDMFATAKKMAPCIIFVDEIDAIGKSRGKGGNFGGNDERESTLNELLVQMDGFSTNEHVVVLAGTNRPDVLDQALLRPGRFDRHIAIDRPDISGRCAIFHVHLKPLKLASDVNTDLLAEKLSTLTPGFSGADLANVCNEAALIAARLEAPAI
;
A
#
# COMPACT_ATOMS: atom_id res chain seq x y z
N GLY A 1 3.19 2.67 -4.95
CA GLY A 1 2.26 2.18 -5.96
C GLY A 1 1.19 1.24 -5.43
N LYS A 2 1.48 0.34 -4.48
CA LYS A 2 0.53 -0.70 -4.03
C LYS A 2 -0.79 -0.13 -3.51
N THR A 3 -0.72 0.77 -2.55
CA THR A 3 -1.91 1.42 -1.95
C THR A 3 -2.72 2.19 -2.98
N LEU A 4 -2.05 2.84 -3.95
CA LEU A 4 -2.71 3.59 -5.01
C LEU A 4 -3.47 2.65 -5.96
N VAL A 5 -2.86 1.53 -6.34
CA VAL A 5 -3.51 0.51 -7.18
C VAL A 5 -4.74 -0.08 -6.48
N ALA A 6 -4.63 -0.40 -5.18
CA ALA A 6 -5.76 -0.91 -4.41
C ALA A 6 -6.92 0.11 -4.33
N LYS A 7 -6.60 1.39 -4.10
CA LYS A 7 -7.61 2.48 -4.13
C LYS A 7 -8.26 2.64 -5.51
N ALA A 8 -7.46 2.59 -6.58
CA ALA A 8 -7.97 2.69 -7.94
C ALA A 8 -8.91 1.52 -8.28
N THR A 9 -8.57 0.30 -7.84
CA THR A 9 -9.42 -0.88 -8.01
C THR A 9 -10.78 -0.70 -7.33
N ALA A 10 -10.81 -0.16 -6.11
CA ALA A 10 -12.07 0.12 -5.41
C ALA A 10 -12.88 1.23 -6.10
N GLY A 11 -12.21 2.27 -6.58
CA GLY A 11 -12.85 3.34 -7.35
C GLY A 11 -13.47 2.85 -8.66
N GLU A 12 -12.76 1.99 -9.39
CA GLU A 12 -13.26 1.39 -10.63
C GLU A 12 -14.43 0.44 -10.37
N ALA A 13 -14.36 -0.33 -9.28
CA ALA A 13 -15.44 -1.21 -8.86
C ALA A 13 -16.64 -0.47 -8.23
N GLY A 14 -16.51 0.81 -7.90
CA GLY A 14 -17.55 1.60 -7.27
C GLY A 14 -17.94 1.11 -5.86
N VAL A 15 -16.99 0.53 -5.11
CA VAL A 15 -17.24 -0.04 -3.78
C VAL A 15 -16.47 0.70 -2.69
N PRO A 16 -16.96 0.70 -1.44
CA PRO A 16 -16.24 1.23 -0.28
C PRO A 16 -14.85 0.61 -0.11
N PHE A 17 -13.89 1.43 0.33
CA PHE A 17 -12.50 1.06 0.55
C PHE A 17 -12.10 1.31 2.00
N LEU A 18 -11.80 0.23 2.73
CA LEU A 18 -11.27 0.26 4.08
C LEU A 18 -9.76 0.05 4.02
N SER A 19 -8.97 1.00 4.49
CA SER A 19 -7.51 0.91 4.51
C SER A 19 -6.98 0.97 5.93
N VAL A 20 -6.09 0.06 6.25
CA VAL A 20 -5.42 -0.03 7.54
C VAL A 20 -3.95 -0.41 7.30
N SER A 21 -3.06 0.02 8.18
CA SER A 21 -1.67 -0.45 8.19
C SER A 21 -1.54 -1.66 9.12
N GLY A 22 -0.81 -2.70 8.69
CA GLY A 22 -0.48 -3.83 9.55
C GLY A 22 0.22 -3.43 10.84
N SER A 23 0.94 -2.31 10.84
CA SER A 23 1.56 -1.74 12.04
C SER A 23 0.55 -1.24 13.08
N GLU A 24 -0.66 -0.86 12.68
CA GLU A 24 -1.72 -0.42 13.59
C GLU A 24 -2.29 -1.56 14.46
N PHE A 25 -2.03 -2.81 14.05
CA PHE A 25 -2.40 -3.99 14.82
C PHE A 25 -1.31 -4.45 15.80
N VAL A 26 -0.11 -3.84 15.71
CA VAL A 26 1.00 -4.18 16.59
C VAL A 26 0.94 -3.26 17.80
N GLU A 27 0.41 -3.78 18.91
CA GLU A 27 0.27 -3.05 20.17
C GLU A 27 1.10 -3.71 21.28
N MET A 28 1.34 -2.95 22.35
CA MET A 28 2.05 -3.46 23.54
C MET A 28 1.12 -4.26 24.47
N PHE A 29 -0.20 -4.09 24.32
CA PHE A 29 -1.19 -4.74 25.19
C PHE A 29 -1.80 -5.94 24.49
N VAL A 30 -1.78 -7.09 25.19
CA VAL A 30 -2.30 -8.37 24.68
C VAL A 30 -3.79 -8.27 24.33
N GLY A 31 -4.14 -8.73 23.13
CA GLY A 31 -5.51 -8.84 22.63
C GLY A 31 -6.06 -7.59 21.96
N VAL A 32 -5.38 -6.44 21.99
CA VAL A 32 -5.84 -5.20 21.34
C VAL A 32 -5.76 -5.33 19.83
N GLY A 33 -4.68 -5.88 19.29
CA GLY A 33 -4.51 -6.11 17.86
C GLY A 33 -5.57 -7.05 17.31
N ALA A 34 -5.82 -8.17 17.98
CA ALA A 34 -6.87 -9.12 17.60
C ALA A 34 -8.28 -8.50 17.65
N SER A 35 -8.56 -7.65 18.65
CA SER A 35 -9.84 -6.92 18.72
C SER A 35 -10.02 -5.97 17.54
N ARG A 36 -8.98 -5.21 17.18
CA ARG A 36 -9.02 -4.31 16.00
C ARG A 36 -9.25 -5.06 14.69
N VAL A 37 -8.64 -6.24 14.54
CA VAL A 37 -8.91 -7.11 13.38
C VAL A 37 -10.39 -7.48 13.33
N ARG A 38 -10.99 -7.95 14.43
CA ARG A 38 -12.42 -8.27 14.48
C ARG A 38 -13.30 -7.07 14.13
N ASP A 39 -13.02 -5.90 14.69
CA ASP A 39 -13.78 -4.68 14.46
C ASP A 39 -13.71 -4.23 12.99
N MET A 40 -12.53 -4.33 12.37
CA MET A 40 -12.33 -4.04 10.95
C MET A 40 -13.20 -4.97 10.09
N PHE A 41 -13.17 -6.27 10.33
CA PHE A 41 -13.96 -7.24 9.57
C PHE A 41 -15.46 -7.09 9.82
N ALA A 42 -15.87 -6.81 11.06
CA ALA A 42 -17.28 -6.51 11.38
C ALA A 42 -17.78 -5.26 10.67
N THR A 43 -16.92 -4.24 10.54
CA THR A 43 -17.23 -3.01 9.79
C THR A 43 -17.35 -3.32 8.28
N ALA A 44 -16.42 -4.10 7.74
CA ALA A 44 -16.46 -4.49 6.34
C ALA A 44 -17.73 -5.27 5.97
N LYS A 45 -18.17 -6.20 6.83
CA LYS A 45 -19.43 -6.94 6.65
C LYS A 45 -20.64 -6.01 6.55
N LYS A 46 -20.68 -4.94 7.34
CA LYS A 46 -21.76 -3.94 7.30
C LYS A 46 -21.73 -3.08 6.05
N MET A 47 -20.55 -2.91 5.45
CA MET A 47 -20.33 -2.07 4.27
C MET A 47 -20.30 -2.88 2.95
N ALA A 48 -20.51 -4.19 3.01
CA ALA A 48 -20.45 -5.06 1.84
C ALA A 48 -21.46 -4.62 0.74
N PRO A 49 -21.08 -4.64 -0.54
CA PRO A 49 -19.77 -5.07 -1.06
C PRO A 49 -18.66 -4.04 -0.81
N CYS A 50 -17.48 -4.46 -0.37
CA CYS A 50 -16.36 -3.56 -0.09
C CYS A 50 -14.99 -4.23 -0.28
N ILE A 51 -13.94 -3.40 -0.29
CA ILE A 51 -12.54 -3.86 -0.30
C ILE A 51 -11.87 -3.45 1.00
N ILE A 52 -11.24 -4.42 1.68
CA ILE A 52 -10.30 -4.19 2.78
C ILE A 52 -8.90 -4.19 2.18
N PHE A 53 -8.09 -3.19 2.50
CA PHE A 53 -6.68 -3.15 2.14
C PHE A 53 -5.82 -3.06 3.40
N VAL A 54 -5.00 -4.08 3.63
CA VAL A 54 -4.03 -4.11 4.73
C VAL A 54 -2.65 -3.81 4.15
N ASP A 55 -2.14 -2.61 4.37
CA ASP A 55 -0.77 -2.26 3.97
C ASP A 55 0.24 -2.79 4.99
N GLU A 56 1.48 -3.06 4.55
CA GLU A 56 2.54 -3.56 5.42
C GLU A 56 2.14 -4.80 6.23
N ILE A 57 1.48 -5.76 5.59
CA ILE A 57 1.00 -6.99 6.25
C ILE A 57 2.12 -7.77 6.94
N ASP A 58 3.38 -7.60 6.51
CA ASP A 58 4.56 -8.20 7.12
C ASP A 58 4.81 -7.72 8.56
N ALA A 59 4.18 -6.63 9.01
CA ALA A 59 4.24 -6.21 10.40
C ALA A 59 3.65 -7.24 11.36
N ILE A 60 2.57 -7.92 10.94
CA ILE A 60 1.89 -8.97 11.73
C ILE A 60 2.09 -10.36 11.15
N GLY A 61 2.28 -10.48 9.84
CA GLY A 61 2.32 -11.73 9.10
C GLY A 61 3.70 -12.36 8.96
N LYS A 62 4.70 -11.95 9.75
CA LYS A 62 6.05 -12.48 9.67
C LYS A 62 6.13 -13.90 10.22
N SER A 63 6.76 -14.80 9.44
CA SER A 63 7.00 -16.19 9.86
C SER A 63 7.84 -16.28 11.13
N ARG A 64 7.62 -17.33 11.92
CA ARG A 64 8.33 -17.60 13.17
C ARG A 64 9.82 -17.82 12.91
N GLY A 65 10.65 -16.86 13.25
CA GLY A 65 12.11 -17.07 13.32
C GLY A 65 12.47 -17.92 14.54
N LYS A 66 13.44 -18.83 14.40
CA LYS A 66 14.03 -19.63 15.49
C LYS A 66 14.87 -18.77 16.46
N GLY A 67 14.30 -17.73 17.05
CA GLY A 67 15.04 -16.87 17.97
C GLY A 67 14.05 -16.28 18.98
N GLY A 68 14.09 -16.83 20.19
CA GLY A 68 13.20 -16.43 21.26
C GLY A 68 13.42 -15.00 21.71
N ASN A 69 12.35 -14.20 21.66
CA ASN A 69 12.19 -13.06 22.54
C ASN A 69 10.80 -13.15 23.13
N PHE A 70 10.75 -13.45 24.42
CA PHE A 70 9.52 -13.61 25.21
C PHE A 70 8.77 -12.27 25.27
N GLY A 71 7.51 -12.22 24.88
CA GLY A 71 6.56 -11.15 25.16
C GLY A 71 6.00 -10.36 23.97
N GLY A 72 6.78 -10.06 22.94
CA GLY A 72 6.30 -9.31 21.76
C GLY A 72 5.84 -10.20 20.60
N ASN A 73 6.16 -11.48 20.64
CA ASN A 73 5.77 -12.45 19.62
C ASN A 73 4.33 -12.97 19.82
N ASP A 74 3.90 -13.10 21.07
CA ASP A 74 2.58 -13.67 21.39
C ASP A 74 1.43 -12.78 20.92
N GLU A 75 1.59 -11.46 21.01
CA GLU A 75 0.58 -10.49 20.53
C GLU A 75 0.45 -10.51 19.01
N ARG A 76 1.57 -10.50 18.32
CA ARG A 76 1.58 -10.58 16.84
C ARG A 76 1.00 -11.90 16.35
N GLU A 77 1.33 -13.00 17.04
CA GLU A 77 0.81 -14.31 16.71
C GLU A 77 -0.71 -14.40 16.98
N SER A 78 -1.18 -13.84 18.09
CA SER A 78 -2.60 -13.71 18.39
C SER A 78 -3.34 -12.91 17.32
N THR A 79 -2.79 -11.79 16.92
CA THR A 79 -3.32 -10.91 15.87
C THR A 79 -3.33 -11.60 14.50
N LEU A 80 -2.26 -12.30 14.15
CA LEU A 80 -2.18 -13.07 12.91
C LEU A 80 -3.23 -14.19 12.89
N ASN A 81 -3.34 -14.95 14.00
CA ASN A 81 -4.33 -16.02 14.10
C ASN A 81 -5.75 -15.49 13.98
N GLU A 82 -6.06 -14.34 14.59
CA GLU A 82 -7.37 -13.70 14.45
C GLU A 82 -7.63 -13.29 13.00
N LEU A 83 -6.64 -12.71 12.31
CA LEU A 83 -6.75 -12.37 10.89
C LEU A 83 -7.08 -13.61 10.04
N LEU A 84 -6.38 -14.72 10.28
CA LEU A 84 -6.63 -15.98 9.58
C LEU A 84 -8.04 -16.52 9.86
N VAL A 85 -8.49 -16.48 11.10
CA VAL A 85 -9.85 -16.91 11.50
C VAL A 85 -10.90 -16.04 10.81
N GLN A 86 -10.72 -14.73 10.79
CA GLN A 86 -11.66 -13.83 10.13
C GLN A 86 -11.70 -14.05 8.61
N MET A 87 -10.56 -14.30 7.98
CA MET A 87 -10.50 -14.62 6.54
C MET A 87 -11.20 -15.97 6.24
N ASP A 88 -10.95 -16.99 7.05
CA ASP A 88 -11.59 -18.31 6.88
C ASP A 88 -13.10 -18.27 7.19
N GLY A 89 -13.54 -17.32 8.01
CA GLY A 89 -14.93 -17.12 8.36
C GLY A 89 -15.77 -16.38 7.30
N PHE A 90 -15.13 -15.89 6.22
CA PHE A 90 -15.88 -15.31 5.11
C PHE A 90 -16.53 -16.40 4.26
N SER A 91 -17.84 -16.40 4.18
CA SER A 91 -18.55 -17.16 3.15
C SER A 91 -18.42 -16.42 1.80
N THR A 92 -18.45 -17.19 0.70
CA THR A 92 -18.43 -16.64 -0.68
C THR A 92 -19.53 -15.61 -0.96
N ASN A 93 -20.52 -15.49 -0.09
CA ASN A 93 -21.67 -14.59 -0.23
C ASN A 93 -21.51 -13.24 0.50
N GLU A 94 -20.42 -13.03 1.22
CA GLU A 94 -20.27 -11.77 1.98
C GLU A 94 -19.75 -10.59 1.16
N HIS A 95 -19.34 -10.81 -0.10
CA HIS A 95 -18.92 -9.76 -1.05
C HIS A 95 -17.85 -8.80 -0.50
N VAL A 96 -16.94 -9.32 0.32
CA VAL A 96 -15.79 -8.57 0.84
C VAL A 96 -14.52 -9.14 0.22
N VAL A 97 -13.73 -8.26 -0.40
CA VAL A 97 -12.42 -8.61 -0.97
C VAL A 97 -11.33 -8.09 -0.06
N VAL A 98 -10.40 -8.96 0.33
CA VAL A 98 -9.25 -8.58 1.15
C VAL A 98 -8.02 -8.50 0.26
N LEU A 99 -7.37 -7.33 0.26
CA LEU A 99 -6.11 -7.08 -0.41
C LEU A 99 -5.04 -6.80 0.65
N ALA A 100 -3.83 -7.26 0.43
CA ALA A 100 -2.69 -6.93 1.28
C ALA A 100 -1.52 -6.38 0.49
N GLY A 101 -0.80 -5.43 1.06
CA GLY A 101 0.45 -4.89 0.52
C GLY A 101 1.63 -5.30 1.39
N THR A 102 2.72 -5.72 0.76
CA THR A 102 4.01 -5.92 1.44
C THR A 102 5.17 -5.57 0.52
N ASN A 103 6.28 -5.13 1.12
CA ASN A 103 7.58 -4.99 0.45
C ASN A 103 8.45 -6.24 0.65
N ARG A 104 8.02 -7.18 1.50
CA ARG A 104 8.80 -8.34 1.93
C ARG A 104 7.98 -9.63 1.88
N PRO A 105 7.60 -10.09 0.68
CA PRO A 105 6.81 -11.31 0.55
C PRO A 105 7.54 -12.56 1.08
N ASP A 106 8.88 -12.52 1.09
CA ASP A 106 9.78 -13.58 1.56
C ASP A 106 9.66 -13.89 3.07
N VAL A 107 9.21 -12.92 3.87
CA VAL A 107 9.09 -13.09 5.32
C VAL A 107 7.70 -13.50 5.79
N LEU A 108 6.71 -13.52 4.90
CA LEU A 108 5.33 -13.83 5.25
C LEU A 108 5.15 -15.29 5.70
N ASP A 109 4.30 -15.47 6.70
CA ASP A 109 3.89 -16.80 7.14
C ASP A 109 3.13 -17.52 6.02
N GLN A 110 3.50 -18.76 5.78
CA GLN A 110 2.89 -19.59 4.74
C GLN A 110 1.38 -19.81 4.95
N ALA A 111 0.91 -19.69 6.19
CA ALA A 111 -0.51 -19.78 6.49
C ALA A 111 -1.34 -18.68 5.82
N LEU A 112 -0.77 -17.48 5.62
CA LEU A 112 -1.40 -16.39 4.88
C LEU A 112 -1.55 -16.67 3.39
N LEU A 113 -0.66 -17.46 2.83
CA LEU A 113 -0.54 -17.71 1.39
C LEU A 113 -1.33 -18.95 0.92
N ARG A 114 -2.08 -19.59 1.83
CA ARG A 114 -2.89 -20.78 1.50
C ARG A 114 -4.11 -20.41 0.66
N PRO A 115 -4.62 -21.37 -0.16
CA PRO A 115 -5.88 -21.19 -0.87
C PRO A 115 -7.03 -20.77 0.05
N GLY A 116 -7.86 -19.85 -0.42
CA GLY A 116 -8.93 -19.23 0.38
C GLY A 116 -8.52 -18.04 1.21
N ARG A 117 -7.23 -17.69 1.22
CA ARG A 117 -6.66 -16.49 1.86
C ARG A 117 -6.00 -15.61 0.81
N PHE A 118 -4.71 -15.25 0.95
CA PHE A 118 -3.99 -14.50 -0.10
C PHE A 118 -3.42 -15.46 -1.15
N ASP A 119 -4.28 -16.05 -1.94
CA ASP A 119 -3.94 -17.04 -2.98
C ASP A 119 -3.53 -16.41 -4.31
N ARG A 120 -3.78 -15.11 -4.49
CA ARG A 120 -3.40 -14.34 -5.67
C ARG A 120 -2.27 -13.38 -5.36
N HIS A 121 -1.13 -13.57 -6.02
CA HIS A 121 0.04 -12.73 -5.83
C HIS A 121 0.26 -11.88 -7.07
N ILE A 122 0.29 -10.55 -6.88
CA ILE A 122 0.51 -9.57 -7.94
C ILE A 122 1.79 -8.82 -7.62
N ALA A 123 2.81 -9.02 -8.44
CA ALA A 123 4.04 -8.24 -8.34
C ALA A 123 3.83 -6.87 -8.99
N ILE A 124 4.20 -5.81 -8.26
CA ILE A 124 4.23 -4.45 -8.78
C ILE A 124 5.69 -4.03 -8.89
N ASP A 125 6.21 -4.08 -10.10
CA ASP A 125 7.58 -3.72 -10.40
C ASP A 125 7.79 -2.20 -10.43
N ARG A 126 9.06 -1.79 -10.47
CA ARG A 126 9.41 -0.40 -10.73
C ARG A 126 9.00 -0.03 -12.16
N PRO A 127 8.56 1.22 -12.39
CA PRO A 127 8.12 1.64 -13.71
C PRO A 127 9.28 1.64 -14.71
N ASP A 128 9.00 1.25 -15.93
CA ASP A 128 9.89 1.43 -17.07
C ASP A 128 9.98 2.92 -17.49
N ILE A 129 10.70 3.24 -18.53
CA ILE A 129 10.89 4.64 -18.96
C ILE A 129 9.55 5.28 -19.37
N SER A 130 8.68 4.54 -20.03
CA SER A 130 7.35 5.01 -20.43
C SER A 130 6.45 5.26 -19.22
N GLY A 131 6.44 4.31 -18.27
CA GLY A 131 5.72 4.45 -17.01
C GLY A 131 6.22 5.63 -16.18
N ARG A 132 7.55 5.88 -16.14
CA ARG A 132 8.09 7.07 -15.44
C ARG A 132 7.66 8.37 -16.11
N CYS A 133 7.66 8.41 -17.44
CA CYS A 133 7.16 9.56 -18.19
C CYS A 133 5.69 9.84 -17.85
N ALA A 134 4.84 8.83 -17.86
CA ALA A 134 3.44 8.98 -17.48
C ALA A 134 3.26 9.44 -16.02
N ILE A 135 4.08 8.94 -15.10
CA ILE A 135 4.07 9.39 -13.70
C ILE A 135 4.49 10.85 -13.58
N PHE A 136 5.53 11.29 -14.31
CA PHE A 136 5.93 12.69 -14.32
C PHE A 136 4.81 13.60 -14.85
N HIS A 137 4.09 13.22 -15.89
CA HIS A 137 2.93 13.97 -16.37
C HIS A 137 1.89 14.22 -15.27
N VAL A 138 1.62 13.19 -14.44
CA VAL A 138 0.69 13.34 -13.32
C VAL A 138 1.20 14.33 -12.28
N HIS A 139 2.49 14.26 -11.92
CA HIS A 139 3.06 15.09 -10.87
C HIS A 139 3.47 16.50 -11.34
N LEU A 140 3.75 16.69 -12.61
CA LEU A 140 4.02 18.01 -13.18
C LEU A 140 2.75 18.83 -13.40
N LYS A 141 1.61 18.17 -13.66
CA LYS A 141 0.32 18.83 -13.95
C LYS A 141 -0.11 19.88 -12.91
N PRO A 142 0.00 19.66 -11.59
CA PRO A 142 -0.38 20.65 -10.58
C PRO A 142 0.66 21.75 -10.38
N LEU A 143 1.86 21.64 -10.97
CA LEU A 143 2.96 22.58 -10.78
C LEU A 143 2.86 23.73 -11.77
N LYS A 144 3.24 24.91 -11.30
CA LYS A 144 3.36 26.09 -12.17
C LYS A 144 4.74 26.09 -12.82
N LEU A 145 4.81 25.55 -14.03
CA LEU A 145 6.01 25.56 -14.85
C LEU A 145 6.17 26.91 -15.55
N ALA A 146 7.40 27.28 -15.92
CA ALA A 146 7.66 28.47 -16.73
C ALA A 146 6.97 28.34 -18.10
N SER A 147 6.56 29.46 -18.68
CA SER A 147 5.73 29.51 -19.90
C SER A 147 6.40 28.96 -21.16
N ASP A 148 7.72 28.92 -21.17
CA ASP A 148 8.58 28.41 -22.25
C ASP A 148 8.86 26.90 -22.12
N VAL A 149 8.44 26.26 -21.00
CA VAL A 149 8.69 24.85 -20.75
C VAL A 149 7.60 23.98 -21.39
N ASN A 150 8.01 23.11 -22.30
CA ASN A 150 7.16 22.06 -22.82
C ASN A 150 7.13 20.88 -21.84
N THR A 151 5.96 20.64 -21.24
CA THR A 151 5.75 19.61 -20.22
C THR A 151 6.07 18.19 -20.73
N ASP A 152 5.75 17.90 -22.00
CA ASP A 152 5.98 16.59 -22.59
C ASP A 152 7.47 16.29 -22.73
N LEU A 153 8.21 17.25 -23.31
CA LEU A 153 9.66 17.14 -23.45
C LEU A 153 10.37 17.09 -22.07
N LEU A 154 9.86 17.84 -21.10
CA LEU A 154 10.39 17.79 -19.74
C LEU A 154 10.18 16.42 -19.11
N ALA A 155 8.96 15.85 -19.21
CA ALA A 155 8.64 14.53 -18.67
C ALA A 155 9.49 13.43 -19.32
N GLU A 156 9.69 13.46 -20.64
CA GLU A 156 10.56 12.54 -21.35
C GLU A 156 12.02 12.63 -20.86
N LYS A 157 12.56 13.84 -20.77
CA LYS A 157 13.92 14.09 -20.28
C LYS A 157 14.10 13.59 -18.85
N LEU A 158 13.19 13.94 -17.95
CA LEU A 158 13.22 13.50 -16.56
C LEU A 158 13.12 11.96 -16.45
N SER A 159 12.28 11.32 -17.26
CA SER A 159 12.14 9.86 -17.27
C SER A 159 13.44 9.16 -17.69
N THR A 160 14.19 9.76 -18.59
CA THR A 160 15.50 9.24 -19.02
C THR A 160 16.56 9.38 -17.92
N LEU A 161 16.52 10.47 -17.15
CA LEU A 161 17.48 10.77 -16.09
C LEU A 161 17.23 10.02 -14.77
N THR A 162 16.09 9.32 -14.64
CA THR A 162 15.67 8.66 -13.40
C THR A 162 15.54 7.13 -13.52
N PRO A 163 16.57 6.40 -13.99
CA PRO A 163 16.50 4.95 -14.09
C PRO A 163 16.35 4.32 -12.71
N GLY A 164 15.43 3.35 -12.60
CA GLY A 164 15.21 2.61 -11.36
C GLY A 164 14.43 3.34 -10.26
N PHE A 165 13.96 4.57 -10.49
CA PHE A 165 13.13 5.30 -9.54
C PHE A 165 11.75 4.68 -9.41
N SER A 166 11.24 4.64 -8.18
CA SER A 166 9.84 4.30 -7.90
C SER A 166 8.93 5.52 -8.13
N GLY A 167 7.61 5.31 -8.18
CA GLY A 167 6.66 6.43 -8.27
C GLY A 167 6.78 7.44 -7.13
N ALA A 168 7.16 7.00 -5.93
CA ALA A 168 7.40 7.89 -4.78
C ALA A 168 8.65 8.76 -4.99
N ASP A 169 9.73 8.19 -5.54
CA ASP A 169 10.94 8.93 -5.84
C ASP A 169 10.68 10.01 -6.89
N LEU A 170 9.89 9.68 -7.93
CA LEU A 170 9.50 10.62 -8.99
C LEU A 170 8.63 11.76 -8.46
N ALA A 171 7.67 11.45 -7.58
CA ALA A 171 6.88 12.47 -6.90
C ALA A 171 7.75 13.39 -6.05
N ASN A 172 8.74 12.83 -5.35
CA ASN A 172 9.67 13.60 -4.53
C ASN A 172 10.53 14.54 -5.37
N VAL A 173 10.99 14.14 -6.56
CA VAL A 173 11.70 15.03 -7.49
C VAL A 173 10.88 16.27 -7.82
N CYS A 174 9.59 16.08 -8.12
CA CYS A 174 8.68 17.19 -8.41
C CYS A 174 8.46 18.10 -7.18
N ASN A 175 8.28 17.50 -6.00
CA ASN A 175 8.12 18.25 -4.76
C ASN A 175 9.36 19.06 -4.39
N GLU A 176 10.55 18.47 -4.50
CA GLU A 176 11.82 19.15 -4.22
C GLU A 176 12.05 20.33 -5.18
N ALA A 177 11.74 20.16 -6.47
CA ALA A 177 11.81 21.23 -7.43
C ALA A 177 10.89 22.41 -7.03
N ALA A 178 9.66 22.12 -6.62
CA ALA A 178 8.71 23.14 -6.15
C ALA A 178 9.21 23.86 -4.88
N LEU A 179 9.77 23.12 -3.93
CA LEU A 179 10.35 23.68 -2.69
C LEU A 179 11.55 24.58 -2.98
N ILE A 180 12.42 24.20 -3.92
CA ILE A 180 13.56 25.00 -4.33
C ILE A 180 13.09 26.29 -4.99
N ALA A 181 12.13 26.22 -5.91
CA ALA A 181 11.55 27.41 -6.55
C ALA A 181 10.94 28.35 -5.52
N ALA A 182 10.20 27.82 -4.54
CA ALA A 182 9.61 28.62 -3.48
C ALA A 182 10.67 29.30 -2.59
N ARG A 183 11.77 28.61 -2.26
CA ARG A 183 12.90 29.20 -1.49
C ARG A 183 13.62 30.32 -2.24
N LEU A 184 13.67 30.22 -3.55
CA LEU A 184 14.29 31.22 -4.41
C LEU A 184 13.32 32.34 -4.81
N GLU A 185 12.09 32.33 -4.28
CA GLU A 185 11.01 33.24 -4.65
C GLU A 185 10.78 33.29 -6.17
N ALA A 186 11.06 32.19 -6.87
CA ALA A 186 10.89 32.10 -8.31
C ALA A 186 9.39 32.10 -8.69
N PRO A 187 8.99 32.80 -9.75
CA PRO A 187 7.59 32.89 -10.18
C PRO A 187 7.05 31.57 -10.74
N ALA A 188 7.92 30.64 -11.11
CA ALA A 188 7.62 29.32 -11.65
C ALA A 188 8.82 28.36 -11.44
N ILE A 189 8.60 27.07 -11.72
CA ILE A 189 9.62 26.00 -11.70
C ILE A 189 10.21 25.90 -13.10
#